data_be663904c7eb01ce5726497d07b59d00
#
_entry.id   be663904c7eb01ce5726497d07b59d00
#
_cell.length_a   1.000
_cell.length_b   1.000
_cell.length_c   1.000
_cell.angle_alpha   90.00
_cell.angle_beta   90.00
_cell.angle_gamma   90.00
#
_symmetry.space_group_name_H-M   'P 1'
#
loop_
_entity.id
_entity.type
_entity.pdbx_description
1 polymer ?
#
loop_
_entity_poly.entity_id
_entity_poly.type
_entity_poly.pdbx_seq_one_letter_code
_entity_poly.pdbx_strand_id
1 'polypeptide(L)' 'MEDDVNAAVRMLQTQGHAVRPYIRYGVLWFQIDGNVLATRQELLELADGVYSFTELRELLILRRTGI' A
#
# COMPACT_ATOMS: atom_id res chain seq x y z
N MET A 1 -13.94 16.95 -4.41
CA MET A 1 -14.04 15.52 -4.77
C MET A 1 -12.86 14.77 -4.18
N GLU A 2 -13.10 13.66 -3.51
CA GLU A 2 -12.03 12.93 -2.87
C GLU A 2 -11.23 12.15 -3.89
N ASP A 3 -9.90 12.21 -3.75
CA ASP A 3 -9.02 11.37 -4.56
C ASP A 3 -9.22 9.91 -4.15
N ASP A 4 -9.20 8.98 -5.11
CA ASP A 4 -9.30 7.56 -4.86
C ASP A 4 -8.22 7.07 -3.91
N VAL A 5 -7.03 7.64 -4.00
CA VAL A 5 -5.92 7.32 -3.10
C VAL A 5 -6.26 7.69 -1.66
N ASN A 6 -6.81 8.87 -1.44
CA ASN A 6 -7.20 9.31 -0.09
C ASN A 6 -8.30 8.42 0.49
N ALA A 7 -9.25 8.02 -0.34
CA ALA A 7 -10.30 7.10 0.09
C ALA A 7 -9.73 5.74 0.46
N ALA A 8 -8.79 5.23 -0.33
CA ALA A 8 -8.12 3.96 -0.03
C ALA A 8 -7.32 4.02 1.27
N VAL A 9 -6.59 5.11 1.49
CA VAL A 9 -5.83 5.32 2.73
C VAL A 9 -6.77 5.32 3.93
N ARG A 10 -7.88 6.04 3.85
CA ARG A 10 -8.86 6.10 4.93
C ARG A 10 -9.46 4.72 5.23
N MET A 11 -9.78 3.97 4.17
CA MET A 11 -10.34 2.63 4.34
C MET A 11 -9.38 1.75 5.11
N LEU A 12 -8.11 1.74 4.74
CA LEU A 12 -7.10 0.94 5.40
C LEU A 12 -6.89 1.38 6.85
N GLN A 13 -6.87 2.70 7.09
CA GLN A 13 -6.75 3.24 8.44
C GLN A 13 -7.94 2.83 9.32
N THR A 14 -9.13 2.82 8.76
CA THR A 14 -10.34 2.39 9.47
C THR A 14 -10.25 0.92 9.86
N GLN A 15 -9.57 0.12 9.05
CA GLN A 15 -9.34 -1.29 9.34
C GLN A 15 -8.19 -1.53 10.32
N GLY A 16 -7.57 -0.47 10.83
CA GLY A 16 -6.51 -0.59 11.83
C GLY A 16 -5.10 -0.56 11.27
N HIS A 17 -4.92 -0.24 9.99
CA HIS A 17 -3.60 -0.17 9.38
C HIS A 17 -3.04 1.24 9.43
N ALA A 18 -1.75 1.37 9.70
CA ALA A 18 -1.03 2.62 9.62
C ALA A 18 -0.54 2.80 8.18
N VAL A 19 -0.95 3.90 7.53
CA VAL A 19 -0.58 4.17 6.14
C VAL A 19 0.07 5.54 6.07
N ARG A 20 1.28 5.60 5.52
CA ARG A 20 2.04 6.86 5.38
C ARG A 20 2.59 7.00 3.97
N PRO A 21 2.58 8.21 3.40
CA PRO A 21 3.25 8.44 2.12
C PRO A 21 4.76 8.36 2.31
N TYR A 22 5.43 7.85 1.30
CA TYR A 22 6.88 7.69 1.31
C TYR A 22 7.42 7.94 -0.09
N ILE A 23 8.32 8.91 -0.23
CA ILE A 23 8.91 9.26 -1.51
C ILE A 23 10.33 8.71 -1.57
N ARG A 24 10.61 7.95 -2.62
CA ARG A 24 11.93 7.37 -2.85
C ARG A 24 12.28 7.46 -4.32
N TYR A 25 13.41 8.07 -4.63
CA TYR A 25 13.87 8.29 -6.00
C TYR A 25 12.82 8.99 -6.86
N GLY A 26 12.08 9.94 -6.28
CA GLY A 26 11.05 10.69 -6.98
C GLY A 26 9.75 9.93 -7.20
N VAL A 27 9.63 8.72 -6.67
CA VAL A 27 8.43 7.89 -6.81
C VAL A 27 7.68 7.85 -5.49
N LEU A 28 6.37 8.04 -5.54
CA LEU A 28 5.52 7.98 -4.36
C LEU A 28 5.13 6.53 -4.07
N TRP A 29 5.42 6.11 -2.85
CA TRP A 29 5.02 4.84 -2.30
C TRP A 29 4.15 5.07 -1.07
N PHE A 30 3.49 4.02 -0.61
CA PHE A 30 2.74 4.06 0.64
C PHE A 30 3.28 3.01 1.58
N GLN A 31 3.75 3.44 2.74
CA GLN A 31 4.25 2.54 3.77
C GLN A 31 3.08 2.10 4.65
N ILE A 32 2.84 0.81 4.71
CA ILE A 32 1.72 0.23 5.45
C ILE A 32 2.31 -0.57 6.63
N ASP A 33 1.84 -0.24 7.83
CA ASP A 33 2.26 -0.90 9.09
C ASP A 33 3.77 -0.89 9.31
N GLY A 34 4.47 0.05 8.69
CA GLY A 34 5.89 0.25 8.88
C GLY A 34 6.82 -0.68 8.10
N ASN A 35 6.29 -1.71 7.46
CA ASN A 35 7.13 -2.71 6.80
C ASN A 35 6.74 -3.10 5.38
N VAL A 36 5.61 -2.63 4.90
CA VAL A 36 5.12 -2.92 3.55
C VAL A 36 5.13 -1.64 2.74
N LEU A 37 5.81 -1.65 1.60
CA LEU A 37 5.80 -0.53 0.66
C LEU A 37 4.95 -0.91 -0.55
N ALA A 38 3.92 -0.14 -0.80
CA ALA A 38 2.99 -0.37 -1.91
C ALA A 38 3.00 0.81 -2.85
N THR A 39 2.88 0.54 -4.15
CA THR A 39 2.67 1.60 -5.13
C THR A 39 1.24 2.12 -5.02
N ARG A 40 0.97 3.25 -5.68
CA ARG A 40 -0.39 3.80 -5.74
C ARG A 40 -1.38 2.76 -6.24
N GLN A 41 -1.02 2.06 -7.32
CA GLN A 41 -1.88 1.04 -7.92
C GLN A 41 -2.14 -0.11 -6.95
N GLU A 42 -1.10 -0.59 -6.28
CA GLU A 42 -1.21 -1.67 -5.30
C GLU A 42 -2.08 -1.26 -4.12
N LEU A 43 -1.97 0.00 -3.69
CA LEU A 43 -2.79 0.53 -2.62
C LEU A 43 -4.28 0.50 -2.99
N LEU A 44 -4.61 0.94 -4.21
CA LEU A 44 -5.99 0.95 -4.70
C LEU A 44 -6.53 -0.48 -4.81
N GLU A 45 -5.75 -1.40 -5.33
CA GLU A 45 -6.14 -2.80 -5.46
C GLU A 45 -6.36 -3.46 -4.10
N LEU A 46 -5.52 -3.12 -3.13
CA LEU A 46 -5.66 -3.62 -1.78
C LEU A 46 -6.97 -3.11 -1.15
N ALA A 47 -7.29 -1.84 -1.34
CA ALA A 47 -8.52 -1.25 -0.81
C ALA A 47 -9.76 -1.84 -1.49
N ASP A 48 -9.65 -2.21 -2.77
CA ASP A 48 -10.74 -2.82 -3.53
C ASP A 48 -10.90 -4.33 -3.24
N GLY A 49 -10.01 -4.90 -2.44
CA GLY A 49 -10.08 -6.32 -2.09
C GLY A 49 -9.54 -7.27 -3.15
N VAL A 50 -8.78 -6.75 -4.12
CA VAL A 50 -8.14 -7.57 -5.16
C VAL A 50 -7.11 -8.50 -4.53
N TYR A 51 -6.40 -8.02 -3.51
CA TYR A 51 -5.44 -8.80 -2.73
C TYR A 51 -5.83 -8.83 -1.28
N SER A 52 -5.48 -9.89 -0.59
CA SER A 52 -5.43 -9.87 0.87
C SER A 52 -4.11 -9.20 1.29
N PHE A 53 -4.03 -8.72 2.52
CA PHE A 53 -2.80 -8.15 3.06
C PHE A 53 -1.66 -9.14 3.05
N THR A 54 -1.96 -10.40 3.34
CA THR A 54 -0.95 -11.46 3.34
C THR A 54 -0.36 -11.66 1.94
N GLU A 55 -1.21 -11.72 0.92
CA GLU A 55 -0.78 -11.88 -0.47
C GLU A 55 0.09 -10.72 -0.91
N LEU A 56 -0.33 -9.49 -0.63
CA LEU A 56 0.43 -8.31 -1.00
C LEU A 56 1.79 -8.28 -0.31
N ARG A 57 1.80 -8.60 0.97
CA ARG A 57 3.04 -8.64 1.75
C ARG A 57 4.03 -9.65 1.18
N GLU A 58 3.56 -10.82 0.80
CA GLU A 58 4.39 -11.85 0.19
C GLU A 58 4.97 -11.39 -1.15
N LEU A 59 4.16 -10.78 -1.99
CA LEU A 59 4.61 -10.23 -3.28
C LEU A 59 5.70 -9.18 -3.08
N LEU A 60 5.52 -8.28 -2.12
CA LEU A 60 6.47 -7.21 -1.87
C LEU A 60 7.77 -7.74 -1.27
N ILE A 61 7.71 -8.76 -0.44
CA ILE A 61 8.91 -9.42 0.10
C ILE A 61 9.70 -10.08 -1.04
N LEU A 62 9.02 -10.82 -1.92
CA LEU A 62 9.65 -11.45 -3.07
C LEU A 62 10.30 -10.42 -3.99
N ARG A 63 9.59 -9.32 -4.24
CA ARG A 63 10.10 -8.24 -5.07
C ARG A 63 11.36 -7.62 -4.48
N ARG A 64 11.40 -7.50 -3.15
CA ARG A 64 12.53 -6.93 -2.43
C ARG A 64 13.74 -7.85 -2.45
N THR A 65 13.55 -9.16 -2.36
CA THR A 65 14.64 -10.14 -2.34
C THR A 65 15.08 -10.59 -3.73
N GLY A 66 14.23 -10.46 -4.73
CA GLY A 66 14.50 -10.89 -6.09
C GLY A 66 15.30 -9.91 -6.94
N ILE A 67 15.69 -8.79 -6.37
CA ILE A 67 16.42 -7.74 -7.11
C ILE A 67 17.89 -7.79 -6.79
#